data_dd83a03e93b095aaad0a49890bf4fadc
#
_entry.id   dd83a03e93b095aaad0a49890bf4fadc
#
_cell.length_a   1.000
_cell.length_b   1.000
_cell.length_c   1.000
_cell.angle_alpha   90.00
_cell.angle_beta   90.00
_cell.angle_gamma   90.00
#
_symmetry.space_group_name_H-M   'P 1'
#
loop_
_entity.id
_entity.type
_entity.pdbx_description
1 polymer ?
#
loop_
_entity_poly.entity_id
_entity_poly.type
_entity_poly.pdbx_seq_one_letter_code
_entity_poly.pdbx_strand_id
1 'polypeptide(L)'
;MYMPQVKPDIETFAKIKVVGIGGSGGSAVNRMIQNGIRGVEFVVMNTDVQALHNNSAPKKLHIGKTITRGLGAGMDPEMGKKSAEEGQNEVRQVLKDTDMVFITCGLGGGTGSGASPVIAEIARDMGALTVAVVTKPFNFEGPQRKKIAEE
;
A
#
# COMPACT_ATOMS: atom_id res chain seq x y z
N MET A 1 -21.60 48.39 9.55
CA MET A 1 -22.37 47.20 9.20
C MET A 1 -21.54 45.98 9.53
N TYR A 2 -21.95 45.21 10.50
CA TYR A 2 -21.24 44.01 10.93
C TYR A 2 -21.65 42.89 9.97
N MET A 3 -20.76 42.41 9.12
CA MET A 3 -20.98 41.17 8.37
C MET A 3 -20.63 40.00 9.28
N PRO A 4 -21.60 39.13 9.62
CA PRO A 4 -21.24 37.92 10.35
C PRO A 4 -20.37 37.07 9.44
N GLN A 5 -19.15 36.77 9.89
CA GLN A 5 -18.32 35.75 9.27
C GLN A 5 -19.03 34.40 9.46
N VAL A 6 -19.58 33.89 8.38
CA VAL A 6 -20.01 32.49 8.33
C VAL A 6 -18.75 31.63 8.41
N LYS A 7 -18.43 31.18 9.61
CA LYS A 7 -17.47 30.07 9.73
C LYS A 7 -18.15 28.85 9.14
N PRO A 8 -17.54 28.16 8.18
CA PRO A 8 -18.07 26.86 7.76
C PRO A 8 -18.07 25.95 9.00
N ASP A 9 -19.21 25.44 9.36
CA ASP A 9 -19.41 24.64 10.58
C ASP A 9 -18.69 23.28 10.55
N ILE A 10 -18.10 22.91 9.42
CA ILE A 10 -17.38 21.62 9.27
C ILE A 10 -16.20 21.85 8.30
N GLU A 11 -14.99 21.88 8.81
CA GLU A 11 -13.81 21.67 8.01
C GLU A 11 -13.67 20.16 7.75
N THR A 12 -14.19 19.71 6.60
CA THR A 12 -13.99 18.32 6.17
C THR A 12 -12.62 18.20 5.53
N PHE A 13 -11.68 17.60 6.25
CA PHE A 13 -10.40 17.23 5.67
C PHE A 13 -10.56 15.91 4.89
N ALA A 14 -9.94 15.83 3.71
CA ALA A 14 -9.86 14.59 2.97
C ALA A 14 -9.11 13.52 3.78
N LYS A 15 -9.67 12.32 3.86
CA LYS A 15 -9.02 11.17 4.49
C LYS A 15 -8.10 10.52 3.48
N ILE A 16 -6.79 10.66 3.72
CA ILE A 16 -5.74 10.17 2.83
C ILE A 16 -5.01 9.03 3.51
N LYS A 17 -4.87 7.91 2.80
CA LYS A 17 -4.04 6.78 3.24
C LYS A 17 -2.86 6.57 2.29
N VAL A 18 -1.72 6.29 2.86
CA VAL A 18 -0.52 5.84 2.15
C VAL A 18 -0.33 4.37 2.45
N VAL A 19 -0.40 3.54 1.44
CA VAL A 19 -0.32 2.09 1.54
C VAL A 19 0.99 1.60 0.93
N GLY A 20 1.89 1.13 1.77
CA GLY A 20 3.13 0.49 1.33
C GLY A 20 2.92 -1.02 1.15
N ILE A 21 3.21 -1.55 -0.03
CA ILE A 21 2.98 -2.94 -0.38
C ILE A 21 4.31 -3.65 -0.62
N GLY A 22 4.49 -4.78 0.06
CA GLY A 22 5.72 -5.56 0.01
C GLY A 22 6.88 -4.92 0.78
N GLY A 23 8.07 -5.47 0.62
CA GLY A 23 9.26 -5.01 1.34
C GLY A 23 9.66 -3.58 0.99
N SER A 24 9.74 -3.26 -0.30
CA SER A 24 10.10 -1.91 -0.77
C SER A 24 9.06 -0.86 -0.39
N GLY A 25 7.77 -1.19 -0.53
CA GLY A 25 6.68 -0.30 -0.12
C GLY A 25 6.69 -0.04 1.38
N GLY A 26 6.93 -1.07 2.19
CA GLY A 26 7.07 -0.95 3.63
C GLY A 26 8.26 -0.06 4.02
N SER A 27 9.39 -0.19 3.35
CA SER A 27 10.57 0.66 3.57
C SER A 27 10.30 2.12 3.21
N ALA A 28 9.57 2.36 2.12
CA ALA A 28 9.17 3.72 1.73
C ALA A 28 8.27 4.37 2.80
N VAL A 29 7.30 3.64 3.33
CA VAL A 29 6.43 4.11 4.41
C VAL A 29 7.25 4.41 5.67
N ASN A 30 8.17 3.54 6.07
CA ASN A 30 9.07 3.81 7.20
C ASN A 30 9.81 5.13 7.02
N ARG A 31 10.33 5.38 5.84
CA ARG A 31 11.06 6.60 5.53
C ARG A 31 10.17 7.85 5.60
N MET A 32 8.94 7.75 5.12
CA MET A 32 7.97 8.84 5.22
C MET A 32 7.65 9.17 6.68
N ILE A 33 7.46 8.15 7.52
CA ILE A 33 7.22 8.31 8.96
C ILE A 33 8.41 8.96 9.64
N GLN A 34 9.63 8.51 9.36
CA GLN A 34 10.87 9.09 9.90
C GLN A 34 11.07 10.55 9.48
N ASN A 35 10.65 10.92 8.27
CA ASN A 35 10.70 12.29 7.77
C ASN A 35 9.57 13.18 8.31
N GLY A 36 8.72 12.66 9.17
CA GLY A 36 7.67 13.44 9.82
C GLY A 36 6.52 13.87 8.92
N ILE A 37 6.24 13.14 7.84
CA ILE A 37 5.09 13.40 6.97
C ILE A 37 3.81 13.22 7.79
N ARG A 38 2.94 14.23 7.76
CA ARG A 38 1.70 14.32 8.53
C ARG A 38 0.49 14.48 7.61
N GLY A 39 -0.72 14.36 8.20
CA GLY A 39 -1.98 14.56 7.47
C GLY A 39 -2.42 13.33 6.68
N VAL A 40 -1.74 12.21 6.82
CA VAL A 40 -2.07 10.93 6.19
C VAL A 40 -2.02 9.79 7.20
N GLU A 41 -2.77 8.74 6.94
CA GLU A 41 -2.67 7.48 7.68
C GLU A 41 -1.76 6.51 6.91
N PHE A 42 -0.80 5.92 7.61
CA PHE A 42 0.12 4.95 7.02
C PHE A 42 -0.36 3.53 7.26
N VAL A 43 -0.40 2.76 6.18
CA VAL A 43 -0.72 1.34 6.18
C VAL A 43 0.38 0.59 5.46
N VAL A 44 0.79 -0.56 5.99
CA VAL A 44 1.67 -1.48 5.27
C VAL A 44 0.99 -2.83 5.11
N MET A 45 1.13 -3.40 3.93
CA MET A 45 0.59 -4.72 3.58
C MET A 45 1.73 -5.58 3.05
N ASN A 46 1.88 -6.78 3.58
CA ASN A 46 2.94 -7.68 3.15
C ASN A 46 2.54 -9.14 3.38
N THR A 47 3.19 -10.02 2.64
CA THR A 47 3.15 -11.47 2.83
C THR A 47 4.22 -11.98 3.80
N ASP A 48 5.19 -11.14 4.13
CA ASP A 48 6.28 -11.42 5.07
C ASP A 48 5.95 -10.83 6.45
N VAL A 49 5.70 -11.72 7.41
CA VAL A 49 5.35 -11.36 8.79
C VAL A 49 6.49 -10.63 9.51
N GLN A 50 7.73 -11.02 9.27
CA GLN A 50 8.87 -10.37 9.93
C GLN A 50 9.04 -8.93 9.44
N ALA A 51 8.90 -8.71 8.14
CA ALA A 51 8.94 -7.37 7.56
C ALA A 51 7.82 -6.48 8.13
N LEU A 52 6.63 -7.02 8.30
CA LEU A 52 5.53 -6.31 8.97
C LEU A 52 5.83 -5.98 10.43
N HIS A 53 6.36 -6.95 11.16
CA HIS A 53 6.69 -6.77 12.59
C HIS A 53 7.70 -5.63 12.80
N ASN A 54 8.69 -5.55 11.94
CA ASN A 54 9.76 -4.56 12.01
C ASN A 54 9.38 -3.19 11.42
N ASN A 55 8.21 -3.06 10.84
CA ASN A 55 7.75 -1.81 10.25
C ASN A 55 7.15 -0.87 11.30
N SER A 56 7.35 0.43 11.14
CA SER A 56 6.87 1.46 12.07
C SER A 56 5.44 1.94 11.79
N ALA A 57 4.82 1.48 10.71
CA ALA A 57 3.46 1.89 10.38
C ALA A 57 2.47 1.51 11.50
N PRO A 58 1.53 2.41 11.84
CA PRO A 58 0.54 2.14 12.88
C PRO A 58 -0.47 1.08 12.46
N LYS A 59 -0.73 0.93 11.17
CA LYS A 59 -1.62 -0.09 10.62
C LYS A 59 -0.83 -1.06 9.74
N LYS A 60 -0.95 -2.34 10.06
CA LYS A 60 -0.26 -3.42 9.36
C LYS A 60 -1.26 -4.49 8.96
N LEU A 61 -1.19 -4.94 7.73
CA LEU A 61 -2.04 -6.02 7.22
C LEU A 61 -1.20 -7.14 6.63
N HIS A 62 -1.34 -8.31 7.21
CA HIS A 62 -0.76 -9.53 6.66
C HIS A 62 -1.70 -10.12 5.60
N ILE A 63 -1.31 -10.05 4.33
CA ILE A 63 -2.01 -10.67 3.20
C ILE A 63 -1.42 -12.04 2.88
N GLY A 64 -2.22 -12.94 2.32
CA GLY A 64 -1.77 -14.27 1.92
C GLY A 64 -1.37 -15.16 3.10
N LYS A 65 -2.07 -15.06 4.21
CA LYS A 65 -1.78 -15.83 5.44
C LYS A 65 -1.73 -17.32 5.20
N THR A 66 -2.68 -17.86 4.45
CA THR A 66 -2.76 -19.29 4.13
C THR A 66 -1.77 -19.66 3.03
N ILE A 67 -1.68 -18.85 2.00
CA ILE A 67 -0.88 -19.15 0.81
C ILE A 67 0.62 -19.07 1.10
N THR A 68 1.08 -18.03 1.81
CA THR A 68 2.52 -17.81 2.03
C THR A 68 3.00 -18.27 3.40
N ARG A 69 2.09 -18.49 4.33
CA ARG A 69 2.39 -18.81 5.73
C ARG A 69 3.32 -17.81 6.42
N GLY A 70 3.29 -16.57 5.96
CA GLY A 70 4.12 -15.50 6.50
C GLY A 70 5.56 -15.46 5.99
N LEU A 71 5.91 -16.28 5.01
CA LEU A 71 7.29 -16.41 4.48
C LEU A 71 7.57 -15.51 3.26
N GLY A 72 6.61 -14.71 2.85
CA GLY A 72 6.74 -13.88 1.66
C GLY A 72 6.33 -14.59 0.37
N ALA A 73 6.38 -13.86 -0.73
CA ALA A 73 5.94 -14.35 -2.05
C ALA A 73 7.05 -15.01 -2.89
N GLY A 74 8.28 -15.07 -2.39
CA GLY A 74 9.41 -15.72 -3.07
C GLY A 74 9.71 -15.16 -4.47
N MET A 75 9.54 -13.85 -4.70
CA MET A 75 9.68 -13.18 -6.00
C MET A 75 8.68 -13.66 -7.07
N ASP A 76 7.58 -14.27 -6.66
CA ASP A 76 6.51 -14.70 -7.55
C ASP A 76 5.34 -13.71 -7.51
N PRO A 77 5.10 -12.93 -8.60
CA PRO A 77 3.98 -11.98 -8.67
C PRO A 77 2.61 -12.66 -8.59
N GLU A 78 2.46 -13.86 -9.12
CA GLU A 78 1.21 -14.61 -9.04
C GLU A 78 0.87 -14.97 -7.59
N MET A 79 1.89 -15.31 -6.78
CA MET A 79 1.74 -15.51 -5.35
C MET A 79 1.32 -14.22 -4.64
N GLY A 80 1.90 -13.09 -5.02
CA GLY A 80 1.52 -11.76 -4.51
C GLY A 80 0.07 -11.41 -4.83
N LYS A 81 -0.35 -11.63 -6.07
CA LYS A 81 -1.72 -11.42 -6.54
C LYS A 81 -2.72 -12.25 -5.74
N LYS A 82 -2.51 -13.56 -5.67
CA LYS A 82 -3.38 -14.48 -4.90
C LYS A 82 -3.44 -14.10 -3.42
N SER A 83 -2.35 -13.60 -2.86
CA SER A 83 -2.31 -13.15 -1.47
C SER A 83 -3.20 -11.93 -1.23
N ALA A 84 -3.23 -10.98 -2.16
CA ALA A 84 -4.14 -9.84 -2.09
C ALA A 84 -5.61 -10.26 -2.29
N GLU A 85 -5.86 -11.19 -3.20
CA GLU A 85 -7.19 -11.75 -3.43
C GLU A 85 -7.72 -12.51 -2.20
N GLU A 86 -6.87 -13.29 -1.54
CA GLU A 86 -7.21 -13.96 -0.26
C GLU A 86 -7.59 -12.95 0.81
N GLY A 87 -6.86 -11.85 0.92
CA GLY A 87 -7.04 -10.81 1.93
C GLY A 87 -8.00 -9.69 1.54
N GLN A 88 -8.74 -9.79 0.44
CA GLN A 88 -9.51 -8.66 -0.10
C GLN A 88 -10.54 -8.06 0.88
N ASN A 89 -11.17 -8.87 1.73
CA ASN A 89 -12.11 -8.38 2.73
C ASN A 89 -11.41 -7.54 3.80
N GLU A 90 -10.23 -7.96 4.23
CA GLU A 90 -9.43 -7.22 5.20
C GLU A 90 -8.89 -5.92 4.57
N VAL A 91 -8.49 -5.97 3.30
CA VAL A 91 -8.08 -4.78 2.53
C VAL A 91 -9.23 -3.77 2.46
N ARG A 92 -10.44 -4.21 2.14
CA ARG A 92 -11.63 -3.34 2.13
C ARG A 92 -11.89 -2.71 3.48
N GLN A 93 -11.76 -3.44 4.57
CA GLN A 93 -11.92 -2.89 5.93
C GLN A 93 -10.88 -1.82 6.24
N VAL A 94 -9.63 -2.04 5.86
CA VAL A 94 -8.55 -1.07 6.08
C VAL A 94 -8.73 0.19 5.26
N LEU A 95 -9.27 0.09 4.03
CA LEU A 95 -9.47 1.22 3.11
C LEU A 95 -10.84 1.88 3.25
N LYS A 96 -11.67 1.43 4.18
CA LYS A 96 -13.01 1.99 4.39
C LYS A 96 -12.94 3.48 4.73
N ASP A 97 -13.92 4.24 4.23
CA ASP A 97 -14.07 5.68 4.48
C ASP A 97 -12.81 6.50 4.13
N THR A 98 -12.15 6.14 3.03
CA THR A 98 -10.95 6.82 2.53
C THR A 98 -11.28 7.58 1.25
N ASP A 99 -10.88 8.84 1.18
CA ASP A 99 -11.11 9.70 0.01
C ASP A 99 -10.00 9.52 -1.04
N MET A 100 -8.77 9.33 -0.60
CA MET A 100 -7.61 9.19 -1.47
C MET A 100 -6.63 8.14 -0.94
N VAL A 101 -6.16 7.28 -1.83
CA VAL A 101 -5.18 6.24 -1.53
C VAL A 101 -3.94 6.42 -2.39
N PHE A 102 -2.80 6.60 -1.77
CA PHE A 102 -1.49 6.47 -2.41
C PHE A 102 -0.97 5.05 -2.19
N ILE A 103 -0.69 4.34 -3.26
CA ILE A 103 -0.06 3.03 -3.22
C ILE A 103 1.41 3.18 -3.57
N THR A 104 2.29 2.69 -2.73
CA THR A 104 3.72 2.66 -3.01
C THR A 104 4.28 1.25 -2.95
N CYS A 105 5.03 0.87 -3.98
CA CYS A 105 5.74 -0.41 -4.03
C CYS A 105 6.97 -0.31 -4.93
N GLY A 106 7.89 -1.25 -4.77
CA GLY A 106 8.96 -1.49 -5.73
C GLY A 106 8.53 -2.59 -6.69
N LEU A 107 8.47 -2.28 -7.99
CA LEU A 107 8.23 -3.29 -9.02
C LEU A 107 9.46 -4.19 -9.19
N GLY A 108 9.24 -5.46 -9.50
CA GLY A 108 10.27 -6.46 -9.67
C GLY A 108 10.35 -7.49 -8.54
N GLY A 109 9.61 -7.27 -7.45
CA GLY A 109 9.41 -8.27 -6.39
C GLY A 109 8.09 -9.03 -6.57
N GLY A 110 7.87 -10.05 -5.75
CA GLY A 110 6.64 -10.85 -5.83
C GLY A 110 5.43 -10.12 -5.25
N THR A 111 5.51 -9.71 -3.99
CA THR A 111 4.37 -9.09 -3.29
C THR A 111 4.01 -7.73 -3.90
N GLY A 112 4.99 -6.83 -4.05
CA GLY A 112 4.74 -5.49 -4.58
C GLY A 112 4.16 -5.51 -5.98
N SER A 113 4.74 -6.28 -6.89
CA SER A 113 4.29 -6.36 -8.29
C SER A 113 2.92 -7.03 -8.42
N GLY A 114 2.70 -8.13 -7.70
CA GLY A 114 1.47 -8.91 -7.83
C GLY A 114 0.28 -8.36 -7.05
N ALA A 115 0.51 -7.90 -5.83
CA ALA A 115 -0.58 -7.44 -4.96
C ALA A 115 -1.04 -6.01 -5.25
N SER A 116 -0.15 -5.13 -5.72
CA SER A 116 -0.48 -3.70 -5.90
C SER A 116 -1.61 -3.45 -6.87
N PRO A 117 -1.69 -4.11 -8.05
CA PRO A 117 -2.82 -3.94 -8.95
C PRO A 117 -4.15 -4.33 -8.32
N VAL A 118 -4.19 -5.43 -7.59
CA VAL A 118 -5.41 -5.91 -6.91
C VAL A 118 -5.86 -4.91 -5.86
N ILE A 119 -4.95 -4.42 -5.03
CA ILE A 119 -5.25 -3.44 -3.98
C ILE A 119 -5.68 -2.11 -4.59
N ALA A 120 -5.07 -1.68 -5.68
CA ALA A 120 -5.46 -0.48 -6.42
C ALA A 120 -6.88 -0.58 -6.98
N GLU A 121 -7.23 -1.72 -7.54
CA GLU A 121 -8.58 -1.99 -8.04
C GLU A 121 -9.61 -1.95 -6.89
N ILE A 122 -9.31 -2.58 -5.77
CA ILE A 122 -10.17 -2.53 -4.58
C ILE A 122 -10.38 -1.09 -4.10
N ALA A 123 -9.31 -0.30 -3.98
CA ALA A 123 -9.40 1.09 -3.56
C ALA A 123 -10.27 1.94 -4.51
N ARG A 124 -10.08 1.77 -5.80
CA ARG A 124 -10.87 2.44 -6.83
C ARG A 124 -12.34 2.03 -6.79
N ASP A 125 -12.62 0.74 -6.65
CA ASP A 125 -13.99 0.21 -6.57
C ASP A 125 -14.73 0.71 -5.31
N MET A 126 -13.99 1.05 -4.25
CA MET A 126 -14.53 1.66 -3.05
C MET A 126 -14.75 3.18 -3.18
N GLY A 127 -14.45 3.77 -4.33
CA GLY A 127 -14.66 5.19 -4.62
C GLY A 127 -13.51 6.11 -4.21
N ALA A 128 -12.36 5.58 -3.76
CA ALA A 128 -11.20 6.38 -3.44
C ALA A 128 -10.43 6.82 -4.70
N LEU A 129 -9.99 8.06 -4.74
CA LEU A 129 -9.01 8.49 -5.73
C LEU A 129 -7.70 7.73 -5.48
N THR A 130 -7.29 6.93 -6.44
CA THR A 130 -6.16 6.01 -6.27
C THR A 130 -4.98 6.43 -7.13
N VAL A 131 -3.83 6.65 -6.50
CA VAL A 131 -2.58 7.05 -7.15
C VAL A 131 -1.49 6.05 -6.76
N ALA A 132 -0.82 5.46 -7.75
CA ALA A 132 0.32 4.59 -7.53
C ALA A 132 1.63 5.34 -7.78
N VAL A 133 2.54 5.25 -6.82
CA VAL A 133 3.91 5.76 -6.92
C VAL A 133 4.85 4.57 -6.76
N VAL A 134 5.45 4.15 -7.86
CA VAL A 134 6.23 2.92 -7.91
C VAL A 134 7.66 3.17 -8.37
N THR A 135 8.57 2.31 -7.93
CA THR A 135 9.94 2.29 -8.44
C THR A 135 10.13 1.11 -9.38
N LYS A 136 10.92 1.31 -10.43
CA LYS A 136 11.36 0.24 -11.31
C LYS A 136 12.77 -0.23 -10.90
N PRO A 137 13.12 -1.51 -11.11
CA PRO A 137 14.45 -2.00 -10.79
C PRO A 137 15.50 -1.37 -11.71
N PHE A 138 16.67 -1.10 -11.17
CA PHE A 138 17.84 -0.72 -11.96
C PHE A 138 18.37 -1.90 -12.77
N ASN A 139 19.10 -1.63 -13.85
CA ASN A 139 19.67 -2.69 -14.72
C ASN A 139 20.57 -3.67 -13.97
N PHE A 140 21.28 -3.21 -12.93
CA PHE A 140 22.17 -4.05 -12.14
C PHE A 140 21.42 -4.99 -11.17
N GLU A 141 20.11 -4.82 -10.97
CA GLU A 141 19.30 -5.71 -10.12
C GLU A 141 18.94 -7.04 -10.80
N GLY A 142 19.25 -7.15 -12.08
CA GLY A 142 19.15 -8.38 -12.85
C GLY A 142 17.91 -8.45 -13.77
N PRO A 143 18.00 -9.32 -14.79
CA PRO A 143 16.97 -9.41 -15.82
C PRO A 143 15.63 -9.95 -15.31
N GLN A 144 15.65 -10.78 -14.28
CA GLN A 144 14.44 -11.37 -13.71
C GLN A 144 13.55 -10.28 -13.06
N ARG A 145 14.15 -9.38 -12.28
CA ARG A 145 13.39 -8.27 -11.66
C ARG A 145 12.83 -7.31 -12.71
N LYS A 146 13.61 -7.05 -13.76
CA LYS A 146 13.17 -6.22 -14.87
C LYS A 146 11.96 -6.83 -15.57
N LYS A 147 12.01 -8.12 -15.88
CA LYS A 147 10.89 -8.85 -16.51
C LYS A 147 9.62 -8.75 -15.66
N ILE A 148 9.72 -9.05 -14.37
CA ILE A 148 8.58 -8.97 -13.43
C ILE A 148 8.00 -7.55 -13.36
N ALA A 149 8.84 -6.52 -13.45
CA ALA A 149 8.40 -5.14 -13.39
C ALA A 149 7.71 -4.65 -14.68
N GLU A 150 7.88 -5.34 -15.78
CA GLU A 150 7.31 -5.03 -17.10
C GLU A 150 6.00 -5.81 -17.38
N GLU A 151 5.72 -6.87 -16.66
CA GLU A 151 4.47 -7.65 -16.69
C GLU A 151 3.33 -6.92 -15.94
#